data_2039bbe98da74fedb3c575463b15f85c
#
_entry.id   2039bbe98da74fedb3c575463b15f85c
#
_cell.length_a   1.000
_cell.length_b   1.000
_cell.length_c   1.000
_cell.angle_alpha   90.00
_cell.angle_beta   90.00
_cell.angle_gamma   90.00
#
_symmetry.space_group_name_H-M   'P 1'
#
loop_
_entity.id
_entity.type
_entity.pdbx_description
1 polymer ?
#
loop_
_entity_poly.entity_id
_entity_poly.type
_entity_poly.pdbx_seq_one_letter_code
_entity_poly.pdbx_strand_id
1 'polypeptide(L)'
;MSLKGIFTAIAKVRRDVFTEVARFAYEDSPNYNTLEEIPYKIVPGEIASHRESIFLERAIVGERIRLAMGLPLRRISEHAPIPAGIDEKSLTNTIYKPPFVNIIKFACNSCPDNVYKTTDICRGCLARPCVEVCPKKAVSMVNGKSFIDQDLCIKCGRCKAVCPYDAIAKLERPCARACGMDAITSDKYGRAEIDYDKCVSCGVCISSCPFGAIADKSQIFQLINEIKSGSRVIAEIAPAFAGQFGPKVTPEKLKAALLELGFF
;
A
#
# COMPACT_ATOMS: atom_id res chain seq x y z
N MET A 1 6.63 -11.92 -6.16
CA MET A 1 7.51 -10.94 -6.79
C MET A 1 7.34 -9.61 -6.09
N SER A 2 8.42 -8.90 -5.80
CA SER A 2 8.36 -7.53 -5.29
C SER A 2 8.23 -6.57 -6.48
N LEU A 3 7.40 -5.53 -6.33
CA LEU A 3 7.31 -4.42 -7.31
C LEU A 3 8.46 -3.41 -7.14
N LYS A 4 9.43 -3.74 -6.31
CA LYS A 4 10.58 -2.89 -6.00
C LYS A 4 11.40 -2.61 -7.28
N GLY A 5 11.69 -1.35 -7.53
CA GLY A 5 12.40 -0.92 -8.74
C GLY A 5 11.54 -0.72 -9.99
N ILE A 6 10.23 -1.04 -9.93
CA ILE A 6 9.30 -0.79 -11.02
C ILE A 6 8.52 0.50 -10.71
N PHE A 7 8.58 1.47 -11.63
CA PHE A 7 7.77 2.68 -11.52
C PHE A 7 6.33 2.38 -11.95
N THR A 8 5.45 2.15 -10.97
CA THR A 8 4.06 1.76 -11.17
C THR A 8 3.13 2.98 -11.10
N ALA A 9 1.87 2.82 -11.54
CA ALA A 9 0.83 3.82 -11.35
C ALA A 9 0.65 4.21 -9.86
N ILE A 10 0.81 3.26 -8.94
CA ILE A 10 0.77 3.52 -7.50
C ILE A 10 1.92 4.44 -7.07
N ALA A 11 3.13 4.20 -7.59
CA ALA A 11 4.29 5.05 -7.32
C ALA A 11 4.09 6.47 -7.87
N LYS A 12 3.46 6.59 -9.06
CA LYS A 12 3.08 7.87 -9.63
C LYS A 12 2.09 8.62 -8.74
N VAL A 13 0.97 8.00 -8.38
CA VAL A 13 -0.05 8.61 -7.50
C VAL A 13 0.56 9.03 -6.18
N ARG A 14 1.41 8.19 -5.57
CA ARG A 14 2.11 8.53 -4.33
C ARG A 14 2.96 9.79 -4.49
N ARG A 15 3.75 9.88 -5.56
CA ARG A 15 4.58 11.06 -5.85
C ARG A 15 3.73 12.30 -6.09
N ASP A 16 2.65 12.18 -6.87
CA ASP A 16 1.76 13.29 -7.17
C ASP A 16 1.09 13.82 -5.89
N VAL A 17 0.67 12.93 -4.97
CA VAL A 17 0.15 13.32 -3.65
C VAL A 17 1.19 14.11 -2.83
N PHE A 18 2.42 13.60 -2.72
CA PHE A 18 3.47 14.32 -1.99
C PHE A 18 3.80 15.67 -2.64
N THR A 19 3.77 15.75 -3.96
CA THR A 19 4.01 17.00 -4.69
C THR A 19 2.91 18.03 -4.39
N GLU A 20 1.64 17.64 -4.44
CA GLU A 20 0.53 18.56 -4.17
C GLU A 20 0.49 18.98 -2.69
N VAL A 21 0.77 18.06 -1.75
CA VAL A 21 0.88 18.41 -0.32
C VAL A 21 2.06 19.34 -0.06
N ALA A 22 3.19 19.15 -0.74
CA ALA A 22 4.32 20.06 -0.63
C ALA A 22 3.98 21.45 -1.18
N ARG A 23 3.35 21.54 -2.35
CA ARG A 23 2.88 22.83 -2.91
C ARG A 23 1.96 23.55 -1.94
N PHE A 24 0.98 22.83 -1.40
CA PHE A 24 0.07 23.37 -0.40
C PHE A 24 0.79 23.89 0.85
N ALA A 25 1.83 23.20 1.33
CA ALA A 25 2.61 23.61 2.48
C ALA A 25 3.44 24.89 2.23
N TYR A 26 3.81 25.15 0.96
CA TYR A 26 4.53 26.39 0.59
C TYR A 26 3.62 27.61 0.42
N GLU A 27 2.29 27.47 0.42
CA GLU A 27 1.36 28.60 0.43
C GLU A 27 1.51 29.42 1.74
N ASP A 28 1.39 30.73 1.64
CA ASP A 28 1.59 31.60 2.81
C ASP A 28 0.37 31.59 3.76
N SER A 29 -0.82 31.36 3.22
CA SER A 29 -2.07 31.27 3.99
C SER A 29 -2.94 30.16 3.41
N PRO A 30 -2.59 28.89 3.68
CA PRO A 30 -3.26 27.76 3.03
C PRO A 30 -4.72 27.65 3.47
N ASN A 31 -5.63 27.55 2.50
CA ASN A 31 -7.01 27.23 2.76
C ASN A 31 -7.20 25.72 2.77
N TYR A 32 -7.32 25.11 3.93
CA TYR A 32 -7.44 23.64 4.07
C TYR A 32 -8.62 23.03 3.31
N ASN A 33 -9.65 23.79 2.97
CA ASN A 33 -10.76 23.28 2.17
C ASN A 33 -10.34 22.95 0.73
N THR A 34 -9.28 23.57 0.20
CA THR A 34 -8.75 23.26 -1.14
C THR A 34 -8.12 21.87 -1.23
N LEU A 35 -7.83 21.23 -0.10
CA LEU A 35 -7.41 19.82 -0.08
C LEU A 35 -8.43 18.88 -0.72
N GLU A 36 -9.74 19.24 -0.70
CA GLU A 36 -10.80 18.47 -1.35
C GLU A 36 -10.70 18.51 -2.90
N GLU A 37 -9.97 19.46 -3.47
CA GLU A 37 -9.78 19.60 -4.91
C GLU A 37 -8.61 18.75 -5.42
N ILE A 38 -7.63 18.45 -4.55
CA ILE A 38 -6.40 17.72 -4.95
C ILE A 38 -6.72 16.34 -5.55
N PRO A 39 -7.67 15.53 -5.02
CA PRO A 39 -8.04 14.27 -5.65
C PRO A 39 -8.51 14.43 -7.10
N TYR A 40 -9.16 15.54 -7.44
CA TYR A 40 -9.64 15.83 -8.79
C TYR A 40 -8.51 16.27 -9.73
N LYS A 41 -7.47 16.91 -9.20
CA LYS A 41 -6.24 17.22 -9.96
C LYS A 41 -5.44 15.97 -10.30
N ILE A 42 -5.32 15.04 -9.33
CA ILE A 42 -4.53 13.80 -9.49
C ILE A 42 -5.27 12.76 -10.33
N VAL A 43 -6.62 12.69 -10.17
CA VAL A 43 -7.50 11.78 -10.89
C VAL A 43 -8.55 12.61 -11.64
N PRO A 44 -8.17 13.19 -12.80
CA PRO A 44 -9.07 14.02 -13.61
C PRO A 44 -10.07 13.19 -14.41
N GLY A 45 -11.09 13.87 -14.95
CA GLY A 45 -12.08 13.26 -15.83
C GLY A 45 -13.20 12.52 -15.09
N GLU A 46 -13.92 11.66 -15.80
CA GLU A 46 -15.13 10.96 -15.31
C GLU A 46 -14.99 9.45 -15.29
N ILE A 47 -13.98 8.92 -15.98
CA ILE A 47 -13.78 7.47 -16.14
C ILE A 47 -12.62 7.02 -15.26
N ALA A 48 -12.86 5.97 -14.46
CA ALA A 48 -11.83 5.35 -13.64
C ALA A 48 -10.75 4.66 -14.51
N SER A 49 -9.48 4.81 -14.11
CA SER A 49 -8.35 4.22 -14.84
C SER A 49 -7.85 2.92 -14.21
N HIS A 50 -8.00 2.76 -12.90
CA HIS A 50 -7.36 1.68 -12.15
C HIS A 50 -8.30 0.98 -11.17
N ARG A 51 -9.51 1.51 -10.96
CA ARG A 51 -10.50 0.97 -10.04
C ARG A 51 -11.88 0.89 -10.70
N GLU A 52 -12.83 0.30 -10.02
CA GLU A 52 -14.21 0.15 -10.49
C GLU A 52 -14.95 1.49 -10.62
N SER A 53 -14.51 2.50 -9.87
CA SER A 53 -15.13 3.81 -9.81
C SER A 53 -14.10 4.91 -9.63
N ILE A 54 -14.29 6.02 -10.36
CA ILE A 54 -13.47 7.22 -10.20
C ILE A 54 -13.63 7.84 -8.80
N PHE A 55 -14.81 7.71 -8.20
CA PHE A 55 -15.03 8.16 -6.82
C PHE A 55 -14.18 7.38 -5.83
N LEU A 56 -14.01 6.07 -6.06
CA LEU A 56 -13.14 5.23 -5.24
C LEU A 56 -11.67 5.63 -5.41
N GLU A 57 -11.23 5.90 -6.63
CA GLU A 57 -9.86 6.38 -6.89
C GLU A 57 -9.59 7.70 -6.15
N ARG A 58 -10.49 8.66 -6.26
CA ARG A 58 -10.40 9.95 -5.55
C ARG A 58 -10.45 9.80 -4.03
N ALA A 59 -11.30 8.92 -3.52
CA ALA A 59 -11.35 8.63 -2.08
C ALA A 59 -10.03 8.06 -1.56
N ILE A 60 -9.38 7.16 -2.32
CA ILE A 60 -8.06 6.61 -2.00
C ILE A 60 -6.99 7.72 -1.99
N VAL A 61 -7.02 8.62 -2.96
CA VAL A 61 -6.13 9.79 -3.01
C VAL A 61 -6.35 10.69 -1.80
N GLY A 62 -7.61 10.95 -1.42
CA GLY A 62 -7.95 11.74 -0.24
C GLY A 62 -7.34 11.16 1.06
N GLU A 63 -7.41 9.85 1.27
CA GLU A 63 -6.75 9.22 2.42
C GLU A 63 -5.22 9.33 2.35
N ARG A 64 -4.63 9.25 1.16
CA ARG A 64 -3.19 9.44 0.99
C ARG A 64 -2.76 10.87 1.28
N ILE A 65 -3.58 11.87 0.93
CA ILE A 65 -3.32 13.28 1.28
C ILE A 65 -3.28 13.43 2.80
N ARG A 66 -4.27 12.87 3.51
CA ARG A 66 -4.29 12.90 4.98
C ARG A 66 -3.02 12.30 5.58
N LEU A 67 -2.62 11.11 5.11
CA LEU A 67 -1.39 10.48 5.57
C LEU A 67 -0.14 11.30 5.22
N ALA A 68 -0.09 11.92 4.05
CA ALA A 68 1.02 12.80 3.66
C ALA A 68 1.11 14.05 4.54
N MET A 69 -0.01 14.53 5.07
CA MET A 69 -0.08 15.61 6.04
C MET A 69 0.15 15.17 7.50
N GLY A 70 0.43 13.89 7.74
CA GLY A 70 0.62 13.36 9.09
C GLY A 70 -0.68 13.05 9.85
N LEU A 71 -1.84 13.17 9.21
CA LEU A 71 -3.14 12.88 9.80
C LEU A 71 -3.45 11.36 9.81
N PRO A 72 -4.30 10.90 10.73
CA PRO A 72 -4.82 9.52 10.68
C PRO A 72 -5.82 9.35 9.53
N LEU A 73 -6.03 8.10 9.09
CA LEU A 73 -7.12 7.75 8.19
C LEU A 73 -8.47 8.11 8.81
N ARG A 74 -9.44 8.46 7.96
CA ARG A 74 -10.83 8.67 8.39
C ARG A 74 -11.48 7.35 8.81
N ARG A 75 -12.40 7.41 9.73
CA ARG A 75 -13.23 6.25 10.08
C ARG A 75 -14.19 5.96 8.94
N ILE A 76 -14.28 4.69 8.54
CA ILE A 76 -15.15 4.27 7.42
C ILE A 76 -16.64 4.49 7.75
N SER A 77 -16.99 4.43 9.03
CA SER A 77 -18.36 4.58 9.54
C SER A 77 -18.85 6.02 9.63
N GLU A 78 -17.96 6.99 9.44
CA GLU A 78 -18.27 8.42 9.67
C GLU A 78 -17.91 9.23 8.44
N HIS A 79 -18.83 10.13 8.04
CA HIS A 79 -18.52 11.12 7.02
C HIS A 79 -17.62 12.20 7.61
N ALA A 80 -16.47 12.41 6.98
CA ALA A 80 -15.58 13.50 7.35
C ALA A 80 -14.86 14.03 6.09
N PRO A 81 -14.66 15.35 5.96
CA PRO A 81 -13.88 15.94 4.89
C PRO A 81 -12.40 15.60 5.03
N ILE A 82 -11.62 15.77 3.96
CA ILE A 82 -10.16 15.51 3.98
C ILE A 82 -9.46 16.31 5.09
N PRO A 83 -9.78 17.61 5.31
CA PRO A 83 -9.16 18.39 6.37
C PRO A 83 -9.66 18.09 7.78
N ALA A 84 -10.61 17.17 7.97
CA ALA A 84 -11.15 16.89 9.30
C ALA A 84 -10.05 16.50 10.30
N GLY A 85 -10.08 17.13 11.49
CA GLY A 85 -9.09 16.92 12.54
C GLY A 85 -7.78 17.67 12.33
N ILE A 86 -7.74 18.61 11.38
CA ILE A 86 -6.69 19.61 11.29
C ILE A 86 -6.94 20.66 12.36
N ASP A 87 -6.15 20.62 13.42
CA ASP A 87 -5.95 21.74 14.30
C ASP A 87 -4.59 22.36 13.93
N GLU A 88 -4.56 23.60 13.49
CA GLU A 88 -3.36 24.27 12.99
C GLU A 88 -2.19 24.21 13.99
N LYS A 89 -2.48 24.38 15.27
CA LYS A 89 -1.47 24.28 16.33
C LYS A 89 -0.97 22.85 16.55
N SER A 90 -1.82 21.87 16.31
CA SER A 90 -1.49 20.44 16.43
C SER A 90 -0.66 19.94 15.25
N LEU A 91 -0.89 20.45 14.03
CA LEU A 91 -0.14 20.04 12.86
C LEU A 91 1.30 20.54 12.87
N THR A 92 1.53 21.79 13.26
CA THR A 92 2.87 22.40 13.29
C THR A 92 3.74 21.83 14.40
N ASN A 93 3.16 21.44 15.54
CA ASN A 93 3.88 20.93 16.70
C ASN A 93 3.87 19.40 16.82
N THR A 94 3.32 18.69 15.84
CA THR A 94 3.20 17.24 15.93
C THR A 94 4.48 16.55 15.52
N ILE A 95 5.28 16.16 16.50
CA ILE A 95 6.38 15.22 16.30
C ILE A 95 5.82 13.83 16.02
N TYR A 96 6.42 13.16 15.08
CA TYR A 96 6.30 11.78 14.62
C TYR A 96 5.40 10.87 15.47
N LYS A 97 4.15 10.69 15.09
CA LYS A 97 3.18 9.78 15.77
C LYS A 97 2.94 8.52 14.95
N PRO A 98 3.30 7.34 15.48
CA PRO A 98 2.91 6.07 14.85
C PRO A 98 1.38 5.94 14.76
N PRO A 99 0.84 5.05 13.91
CA PRO A 99 1.57 4.15 13.04
C PRO A 99 2.01 4.81 11.73
N PHE A 100 3.21 4.40 11.20
CA PHE A 100 3.76 4.97 9.95
C PHE A 100 3.29 4.26 8.70
N VAL A 101 2.90 3.00 8.83
CA VAL A 101 2.33 2.18 7.76
C VAL A 101 0.85 1.96 8.07
N ASN A 102 0.00 2.34 7.13
CA ASN A 102 -1.45 2.31 7.31
C ASN A 102 -2.12 1.56 6.16
N ILE A 103 -3.27 0.95 6.42
CA ILE A 103 -4.08 0.27 5.41
C ILE A 103 -5.34 1.07 5.14
N ILE A 104 -5.47 1.57 3.91
CA ILE A 104 -6.71 2.14 3.39
C ILE A 104 -7.67 0.97 3.14
N LYS A 105 -8.55 0.70 4.08
CA LYS A 105 -9.35 -0.53 4.12
C LYS A 105 -10.22 -0.74 2.88
N PHE A 106 -10.81 0.31 2.33
CA PHE A 106 -11.63 0.25 1.12
C PHE A 106 -10.82 0.13 -0.18
N ALA A 107 -9.50 0.37 -0.11
CA ALA A 107 -8.59 0.10 -1.22
C ALA A 107 -8.06 -1.34 -1.22
N CYS A 108 -8.28 -2.08 -0.12
CA CYS A 108 -7.78 -3.45 0.02
C CYS A 108 -8.65 -4.44 -0.77
N ASN A 109 -8.02 -5.23 -1.62
CA ASN A 109 -8.71 -6.20 -2.49
C ASN A 109 -8.97 -7.56 -1.79
N SER A 110 -8.87 -7.66 -0.47
CA SER A 110 -9.09 -8.89 0.30
C SER A 110 -8.38 -10.12 -0.33
N CYS A 111 -7.12 -9.95 -0.70
CA CYS A 111 -6.35 -10.99 -1.36
C CYS A 111 -6.40 -12.30 -0.56
N PRO A 112 -6.54 -13.46 -1.21
CA PRO A 112 -6.55 -14.74 -0.54
C PRO A 112 -5.23 -14.96 0.23
N ASP A 113 -5.34 -15.57 1.40
CA ASP A 113 -4.21 -15.80 2.28
C ASP A 113 -3.96 -17.31 2.41
N ASN A 114 -2.83 -17.77 1.85
CA ASN A 114 -2.40 -19.17 1.86
C ASN A 114 -3.49 -20.14 1.42
N VAL A 115 -4.02 -19.94 0.21
CA VAL A 115 -5.12 -20.73 -0.37
C VAL A 115 -4.62 -21.49 -1.60
N TYR A 116 -4.98 -22.76 -1.70
CA TYR A 116 -4.77 -23.54 -2.93
C TYR A 116 -6.04 -23.52 -3.77
N LYS A 117 -5.93 -23.12 -5.04
CA LYS A 117 -7.04 -23.12 -6.02
C LYS A 117 -6.63 -23.79 -7.31
N THR A 118 -7.56 -24.53 -7.90
CA THR A 118 -7.41 -25.03 -9.27
C THR A 118 -7.63 -23.88 -10.25
N THR A 119 -6.77 -23.82 -11.25
CA THR A 119 -6.85 -22.86 -12.36
C THR A 119 -7.50 -23.50 -13.59
N ASP A 120 -7.78 -22.68 -14.60
CA ASP A 120 -8.36 -23.13 -15.86
C ASP A 120 -7.46 -24.06 -16.68
N ILE A 121 -6.18 -24.14 -16.35
CA ILE A 121 -5.20 -25.06 -16.95
C ILE A 121 -5.53 -26.53 -16.63
N CYS A 122 -6.38 -26.80 -15.61
CA CYS A 122 -6.74 -28.18 -15.23
C CYS A 122 -7.35 -28.94 -16.40
N ARG A 123 -6.74 -30.11 -16.74
CA ARG A 123 -7.13 -30.95 -17.86
C ARG A 123 -8.11 -32.05 -17.46
N GLY A 124 -8.53 -32.16 -16.21
CA GLY A 124 -9.42 -33.22 -15.73
C GLY A 124 -8.87 -34.62 -15.96
N CYS A 125 -7.57 -34.84 -15.78
CA CYS A 125 -6.86 -36.07 -16.11
C CYS A 125 -7.49 -37.31 -15.44
N LEU A 126 -7.40 -38.48 -16.10
CA LEU A 126 -7.99 -39.72 -15.61
C LEU A 126 -7.32 -40.23 -14.33
N ALA A 127 -5.99 -40.02 -14.19
CA ALA A 127 -5.20 -40.47 -13.04
C ALA A 127 -5.51 -39.70 -11.75
N ARG A 128 -6.00 -38.46 -11.86
CA ARG A 128 -6.41 -37.60 -10.71
C ARG A 128 -5.45 -37.58 -9.53
N PRO A 129 -4.14 -37.45 -9.72
CA PRO A 129 -3.18 -37.59 -8.62
C PRO A 129 -3.41 -36.59 -7.49
N CYS A 130 -3.97 -35.42 -7.78
CA CYS A 130 -4.33 -34.40 -6.80
C CYS A 130 -5.44 -34.84 -5.83
N VAL A 131 -6.39 -35.69 -6.28
CA VAL A 131 -7.44 -36.29 -5.46
C VAL A 131 -6.84 -37.36 -4.56
N GLU A 132 -6.10 -38.30 -5.16
CA GLU A 132 -5.52 -39.46 -4.48
C GLU A 132 -4.53 -39.06 -3.37
N VAL A 133 -3.72 -38.02 -3.58
CA VAL A 133 -2.71 -37.59 -2.60
C VAL A 133 -3.30 -36.80 -1.43
N CYS A 134 -4.57 -36.39 -1.49
CA CYS A 134 -5.15 -35.51 -0.49
C CYS A 134 -5.48 -36.25 0.82
N PRO A 135 -4.77 -36.01 1.93
CA PRO A 135 -5.00 -36.76 3.19
C PRO A 135 -6.35 -36.42 3.83
N LYS A 136 -6.95 -35.27 3.49
CA LYS A 136 -8.24 -34.81 4.01
C LYS A 136 -9.37 -34.98 3.01
N LYS A 137 -9.12 -35.59 1.85
CA LYS A 137 -10.11 -35.75 0.76
C LYS A 137 -10.79 -34.41 0.39
N ALA A 138 -10.05 -33.29 0.56
CA ALA A 138 -10.53 -31.96 0.24
C ALA A 138 -10.54 -31.66 -1.27
N VAL A 139 -10.02 -32.55 -2.10
CA VAL A 139 -9.98 -32.39 -3.57
C VAL A 139 -10.99 -33.34 -4.20
N SER A 140 -11.89 -32.79 -4.99
CA SER A 140 -12.91 -33.52 -5.73
C SER A 140 -12.92 -33.12 -7.21
N MET A 141 -13.67 -33.82 -8.03
CA MET A 141 -13.88 -33.44 -9.44
C MET A 141 -15.27 -32.82 -9.59
N VAL A 142 -15.33 -31.62 -10.10
CA VAL A 142 -16.57 -30.90 -10.39
C VAL A 142 -16.50 -30.39 -11.84
N ASN A 143 -17.49 -30.70 -12.64
CA ASN A 143 -17.57 -30.30 -14.05
C ASN A 143 -16.29 -30.59 -14.86
N GLY A 144 -15.68 -31.76 -14.62
CA GLY A 144 -14.47 -32.18 -15.32
C GLY A 144 -13.17 -31.53 -14.87
N LYS A 145 -13.18 -30.66 -13.88
CA LYS A 145 -12.01 -30.03 -13.28
C LYS A 145 -11.89 -30.39 -11.81
N SER A 146 -10.67 -30.33 -11.26
CA SER A 146 -10.49 -30.52 -9.83
C SER A 146 -11.02 -29.28 -9.08
N PHE A 147 -11.67 -29.52 -7.97
CA PHE A 147 -12.15 -28.52 -7.02
C PHE A 147 -11.52 -28.79 -5.66
N ILE A 148 -11.10 -27.74 -4.98
CA ILE A 148 -10.50 -27.82 -3.64
C ILE A 148 -11.43 -27.17 -2.64
N ASP A 149 -12.02 -27.97 -1.76
CA ASP A 149 -12.82 -27.49 -0.65
C ASP A 149 -11.90 -26.81 0.37
N GLN A 150 -12.11 -25.50 0.59
CA GLN A 150 -11.27 -24.70 1.45
C GLN A 150 -11.52 -24.99 2.95
N ASP A 151 -12.68 -25.49 3.31
CA ASP A 151 -13.04 -25.80 4.71
C ASP A 151 -12.37 -27.11 5.16
N LEU A 152 -12.21 -28.05 4.25
CA LEU A 152 -11.50 -29.31 4.50
C LEU A 152 -10.00 -29.22 4.26
N CYS A 153 -9.54 -28.22 3.52
CA CYS A 153 -8.16 -28.10 3.07
C CYS A 153 -7.21 -27.65 4.19
N ILE A 154 -6.28 -28.50 4.58
CA ILE A 154 -5.22 -28.19 5.55
C ILE A 154 -4.02 -27.44 4.95
N LYS A 155 -4.11 -27.01 3.70
CA LYS A 155 -3.10 -26.19 3.02
C LYS A 155 -1.70 -26.84 2.92
N CYS A 156 -1.61 -28.16 2.88
CA CYS A 156 -0.35 -28.91 2.88
C CYS A 156 0.42 -28.86 1.53
N GLY A 157 -0.24 -28.47 0.43
CA GLY A 157 0.38 -28.31 -0.89
C GLY A 157 0.62 -29.60 -1.68
N ARG A 158 0.33 -30.80 -1.16
CA ARG A 158 0.59 -32.08 -1.84
C ARG A 158 -0.07 -32.15 -3.20
N CYS A 159 -1.32 -31.69 -3.33
CA CYS A 159 -2.08 -31.67 -4.58
C CYS A 159 -1.38 -30.83 -5.67
N LYS A 160 -0.75 -29.71 -5.29
CA LYS A 160 0.05 -28.89 -6.21
C LYS A 160 1.31 -29.63 -6.66
N ALA A 161 2.01 -30.26 -5.74
CA ALA A 161 3.28 -30.93 -6.01
C ALA A 161 3.16 -32.10 -7.00
N VAL A 162 2.01 -32.77 -7.03
CA VAL A 162 1.79 -33.94 -7.90
C VAL A 162 1.04 -33.61 -9.20
N CYS A 163 0.64 -32.36 -9.41
CA CYS A 163 -0.09 -31.99 -10.61
C CYS A 163 0.86 -31.87 -11.80
N PRO A 164 0.77 -32.73 -12.85
CA PRO A 164 1.70 -32.70 -13.98
C PRO A 164 1.49 -31.48 -14.90
N TYR A 165 0.41 -30.71 -14.68
CA TYR A 165 0.07 -29.54 -15.47
C TYR A 165 0.26 -28.23 -14.70
N ASP A 166 0.78 -28.26 -13.45
CA ASP A 166 0.84 -27.10 -12.55
C ASP A 166 -0.50 -26.33 -12.43
N ALA A 167 -1.61 -27.06 -12.60
CA ALA A 167 -2.95 -26.47 -12.60
C ALA A 167 -3.46 -26.04 -11.23
N ILE A 168 -2.71 -26.29 -10.17
CA ILE A 168 -3.06 -25.88 -8.80
C ILE A 168 -2.12 -24.79 -8.33
N ALA A 169 -2.67 -23.58 -8.17
CA ALA A 169 -1.92 -22.41 -7.69
C ALA A 169 -2.03 -22.27 -6.17
N LYS A 170 -0.93 -21.93 -5.52
CA LYS A 170 -0.92 -21.41 -4.16
C LYS A 170 -1.07 -19.90 -4.24
N LEU A 171 -2.15 -19.39 -3.68
CA LEU A 171 -2.43 -17.96 -3.62
C LEU A 171 -2.04 -17.45 -2.24
N GLU A 172 -1.17 -16.44 -2.22
CA GLU A 172 -0.68 -15.81 -1.00
C GLU A 172 -0.92 -14.30 -1.09
N ARG A 173 -1.28 -13.71 0.02
CA ARG A 173 -1.43 -12.25 0.11
C ARG A 173 -0.05 -11.60 -0.04
N PRO A 174 0.19 -10.76 -1.07
CA PRO A 174 1.53 -10.25 -1.34
C PRO A 174 2.13 -9.44 -0.19
N CYS A 175 1.32 -8.62 0.50
CA CYS A 175 1.78 -7.82 1.63
C CYS A 175 2.12 -8.68 2.86
N ALA A 176 1.34 -9.72 3.16
CA ALA A 176 1.63 -10.63 4.27
C ALA A 176 2.87 -11.48 3.98
N ARG A 177 2.98 -12.03 2.76
CA ARG A 177 4.16 -12.79 2.34
C ARG A 177 5.45 -11.98 2.39
N ALA A 178 5.37 -10.68 2.15
CA ALA A 178 6.54 -9.79 2.17
C ALA A 178 6.90 -9.30 3.58
N CYS A 179 6.03 -9.53 4.57
CA CYS A 179 6.23 -9.09 5.95
C CYS A 179 7.13 -10.08 6.68
N GLY A 180 8.39 -9.70 6.95
CA GLY A 180 9.32 -10.54 7.71
C GLY A 180 8.99 -10.64 9.22
N MET A 181 8.03 -9.84 9.70
CA MET A 181 7.59 -9.83 11.10
C MET A 181 6.25 -10.54 11.31
N ASP A 182 5.66 -11.12 10.26
CA ASP A 182 4.31 -11.72 10.29
C ASP A 182 3.25 -10.81 10.93
N ALA A 183 3.40 -9.50 10.75
CA ALA A 183 2.53 -8.48 11.33
C ALA A 183 1.25 -8.22 10.53
N ILE A 184 1.04 -8.90 9.38
CA ILE A 184 -0.14 -8.66 8.54
C ILE A 184 -1.06 -9.88 8.58
N THR A 185 -2.26 -9.65 9.10
CA THR A 185 -3.33 -10.63 9.25
C THR A 185 -4.55 -10.26 8.39
N SER A 186 -5.67 -10.96 8.59
CA SER A 186 -6.96 -10.65 7.98
C SER A 186 -7.95 -10.16 9.01
N ASP A 187 -8.68 -9.09 8.70
CA ASP A 187 -9.86 -8.71 9.47
C ASP A 187 -11.08 -9.62 9.16
N LYS A 188 -12.19 -9.40 9.83
CA LYS A 188 -13.44 -10.18 9.65
C LYS A 188 -14.03 -10.12 8.24
N TYR A 189 -13.60 -9.18 7.42
CA TYR A 189 -14.01 -9.03 6.02
C TYR A 189 -12.95 -9.57 5.04
N GLY A 190 -11.93 -10.24 5.53
CA GLY A 190 -10.82 -10.75 4.74
C GLY A 190 -9.84 -9.69 4.25
N ARG A 191 -9.97 -8.41 4.68
CA ARG A 191 -9.04 -7.33 4.32
C ARG A 191 -7.79 -7.42 5.18
N ALA A 192 -6.67 -6.91 4.66
CA ALA A 192 -5.44 -6.85 5.43
C ALA A 192 -5.60 -6.00 6.71
N GLU A 193 -4.97 -6.44 7.77
CA GLU A 193 -4.87 -5.76 9.06
C GLU A 193 -3.45 -5.84 9.57
N ILE A 194 -2.95 -4.76 10.19
CA ILE A 194 -1.60 -4.70 10.74
C ILE A 194 -1.68 -4.85 12.26
N ASP A 195 -0.95 -5.82 12.75
CA ASP A 195 -0.63 -5.95 14.18
C ASP A 195 0.51 -4.96 14.47
N TYR A 196 0.19 -3.83 15.09
CA TYR A 196 1.15 -2.77 15.35
C TYR A 196 2.14 -3.10 16.47
N ASP A 197 1.86 -4.10 17.29
CA ASP A 197 2.81 -4.57 18.30
C ASP A 197 3.98 -5.34 17.67
N LYS A 198 3.73 -5.94 16.49
CA LYS A 198 4.75 -6.65 15.70
C LYS A 198 5.36 -5.79 14.59
N CYS A 199 4.67 -4.74 14.17
CA CYS A 199 5.07 -3.96 13.01
C CYS A 199 6.26 -3.04 13.31
N VAL A 200 7.37 -3.26 12.66
CA VAL A 200 8.59 -2.41 12.75
C VAL A 200 8.62 -1.27 11.71
N SER A 201 7.52 -0.99 11.07
CA SER A 201 7.36 0.13 10.10
C SER A 201 8.36 0.14 8.94
N CYS A 202 8.91 -0.99 8.54
CA CYS A 202 9.93 -1.09 7.47
C CYS A 202 9.40 -0.75 6.06
N GLY A 203 8.08 -0.71 5.84
CA GLY A 203 7.45 -0.30 4.57
C GLY A 203 7.49 -1.32 3.42
N VAL A 204 8.08 -2.52 3.59
CA VAL A 204 8.16 -3.53 2.51
C VAL A 204 6.79 -3.92 1.97
N CYS A 205 5.76 -3.96 2.82
CA CYS A 205 4.38 -4.24 2.44
C CYS A 205 3.77 -3.16 1.52
N ILE A 206 4.22 -1.90 1.59
CA ILE A 206 3.79 -0.81 0.70
C ILE A 206 4.17 -1.14 -0.74
N SER A 207 5.45 -1.48 -0.96
CA SER A 207 5.96 -1.82 -2.29
C SER A 207 5.48 -3.18 -2.81
N SER A 208 4.94 -4.03 -1.94
CA SER A 208 4.46 -5.37 -2.30
C SER A 208 2.95 -5.41 -2.57
N CYS A 209 2.19 -4.36 -2.23
CA CYS A 209 0.76 -4.31 -2.44
C CYS A 209 0.43 -3.84 -3.87
N PRO A 210 -0.07 -4.73 -4.77
CA PRO A 210 -0.36 -4.33 -6.15
C PRO A 210 -1.60 -3.45 -6.27
N PHE A 211 -2.38 -3.34 -5.20
CA PHE A 211 -3.58 -2.50 -5.15
C PHE A 211 -3.32 -1.13 -4.52
N GLY A 212 -2.11 -0.86 -4.02
CA GLY A 212 -1.80 0.39 -3.37
C GLY A 212 -2.64 0.68 -2.12
N ALA A 213 -3.17 -0.35 -1.47
CA ALA A 213 -3.99 -0.22 -0.27
C ALA A 213 -3.16 0.15 0.97
N ILE A 214 -1.86 -0.14 0.94
CA ILE A 214 -0.97 0.19 2.05
C ILE A 214 -0.25 1.49 1.72
N ALA A 215 -0.28 2.42 2.65
CA ALA A 215 0.27 3.75 2.49
C ALA A 215 1.10 4.15 3.72
N ASP A 216 2.11 4.94 3.47
CA ASP A 216 2.96 5.53 4.50
C ASP A 216 2.39 6.85 5.00
N LYS A 217 2.56 7.10 6.28
CA LYS A 217 2.33 8.39 6.91
C LYS A 217 3.61 9.21 6.85
N SER A 218 3.49 10.47 6.48
CA SER A 218 4.61 11.40 6.27
C SER A 218 4.44 12.65 7.11
N GLN A 219 5.49 13.43 7.22
CA GLN A 219 5.51 14.74 7.86
C GLN A 219 6.04 15.83 6.91
N ILE A 220 5.82 15.66 5.61
CA ILE A 220 6.31 16.62 4.61
C ILE A 220 5.72 18.02 4.82
N PHE A 221 4.46 18.09 5.26
CA PHE A 221 3.78 19.36 5.56
C PHE A 221 4.46 20.08 6.73
N GLN A 222 4.68 19.37 7.85
CA GLN A 222 5.35 19.92 9.04
C GLN A 222 6.78 20.33 8.73
N LEU A 223 7.51 19.50 8.02
CA LEU A 223 8.88 19.75 7.59
C LEU A 223 9.00 21.08 6.80
N ILE A 224 8.12 21.30 5.82
CA ILE A 224 8.13 22.51 5.01
C ILE A 224 7.79 23.73 5.86
N ASN A 225 6.83 23.63 6.77
CA ASN A 225 6.52 24.72 7.68
C ASN A 225 7.69 25.07 8.61
N GLU A 226 8.43 24.08 9.12
CA GLU A 226 9.65 24.31 9.91
C GLU A 226 10.72 25.03 9.08
N ILE A 227 10.94 24.62 7.84
CA ILE A 227 11.87 25.32 6.94
C ILE A 227 11.41 26.76 6.69
N LYS A 228 10.12 27.00 6.43
CA LYS A 228 9.54 28.35 6.20
C LYS A 228 9.65 29.23 7.44
N SER A 229 9.56 28.68 8.63
CA SER A 229 9.70 29.42 9.89
C SER A 229 11.15 29.85 10.19
N GLY A 230 12.12 29.41 9.38
CA GLY A 230 13.55 29.65 9.60
C GLY A 230 14.19 28.75 10.66
N SER A 231 13.51 27.68 11.04
CA SER A 231 14.05 26.66 11.93
C SER A 231 15.26 25.97 11.30
N ARG A 232 16.24 25.60 12.14
CA ARG A 232 17.39 24.83 11.68
C ARG A 232 17.01 23.37 11.48
N VAL A 233 16.81 22.96 10.22
CA VAL A 233 16.41 21.62 9.85
C VAL A 233 17.59 20.86 9.26
N ILE A 234 17.90 19.68 9.81
CA ILE A 234 19.00 18.81 9.35
C ILE A 234 18.41 17.57 8.69
N ALA A 235 18.89 17.25 7.47
CA ALA A 235 18.52 16.04 6.77
C ALA A 235 19.50 14.90 7.10
N GLU A 236 18.99 13.81 7.67
CA GLU A 236 19.70 12.55 7.76
C GLU A 236 19.23 11.62 6.64
N ILE A 237 20.18 11.17 5.80
CA ILE A 237 19.87 10.39 4.59
C ILE A 237 20.50 9.02 4.68
N ALA A 238 19.67 7.97 4.56
CA ALA A 238 20.15 6.60 4.52
C ALA A 238 21.03 6.35 3.27
N PRO A 239 22.12 5.60 3.39
CA PRO A 239 23.03 5.29 2.26
C PRO A 239 22.32 4.66 1.05
N ALA A 240 21.18 4.03 1.25
CA ALA A 240 20.36 3.43 0.20
C ALA A 240 19.76 4.43 -0.82
N PHE A 241 19.98 5.75 -0.66
CA PHE A 241 19.58 6.75 -1.66
C PHE A 241 20.37 6.63 -2.96
N ALA A 242 21.57 6.06 -2.92
CA ALA A 242 22.44 5.92 -4.07
C ALA A 242 21.73 5.20 -5.24
N GLY A 243 21.70 5.86 -6.40
CA GLY A 243 21.03 5.36 -7.60
C GLY A 243 19.51 5.59 -7.67
N GLN A 244 18.84 6.05 -6.60
CA GLN A 244 17.39 6.31 -6.62
C GLN A 244 16.99 7.50 -7.52
N PHE A 245 17.88 8.48 -7.65
CA PHE A 245 17.68 9.67 -8.49
C PHE A 245 18.38 9.56 -9.85
N GLY A 246 18.82 8.35 -10.20
CA GLY A 246 19.57 8.07 -11.41
C GLY A 246 21.09 8.22 -11.26
N PRO A 247 21.88 7.71 -12.25
CA PRO A 247 23.33 7.57 -12.11
C PRO A 247 24.10 8.90 -12.11
N LYS A 248 23.44 10.00 -12.48
CA LYS A 248 24.06 11.35 -12.54
C LYS A 248 23.95 12.13 -11.23
N VAL A 249 23.21 11.61 -10.23
CA VAL A 249 23.02 12.27 -8.94
C VAL A 249 24.05 11.72 -7.93
N THR A 250 25.05 12.53 -7.65
CA THR A 250 26.08 12.26 -6.65
C THR A 250 25.62 12.75 -5.27
N PRO A 251 26.26 12.30 -4.17
CA PRO A 251 25.99 12.81 -2.82
C PRO A 251 26.11 14.34 -2.71
N GLU A 252 27.10 14.93 -3.41
CA GLU A 252 27.34 16.38 -3.41
C GLU A 252 26.19 17.14 -4.08
N LYS A 253 25.66 16.61 -5.20
CA LYS A 253 24.49 17.19 -5.87
C LYS A 253 23.23 17.10 -5.00
N LEU A 254 23.05 15.96 -4.30
CA LEU A 254 21.94 15.82 -3.37
C LEU A 254 22.07 16.81 -2.20
N LYS A 255 23.29 16.96 -1.65
CA LYS A 255 23.56 17.96 -0.60
C LYS A 255 23.25 19.39 -1.08
N ALA A 256 23.70 19.77 -2.28
CA ALA A 256 23.41 21.07 -2.85
C ALA A 256 21.91 21.33 -2.99
N ALA A 257 21.17 20.34 -3.51
CA ALA A 257 19.71 20.42 -3.65
C ALA A 257 18.99 20.58 -2.30
N LEU A 258 19.46 19.90 -1.26
CA LEU A 258 18.88 20.04 0.08
C LEU A 258 19.15 21.42 0.68
N LEU A 259 20.35 21.98 0.47
CA LEU A 259 20.67 23.35 0.88
C LEU A 259 19.78 24.38 0.16
N GLU A 260 19.53 24.20 -1.14
CA GLU A 260 18.61 25.05 -1.92
C GLU A 260 17.14 24.93 -1.42
N LEU A 261 16.76 23.77 -0.90
CA LEU A 261 15.43 23.56 -0.30
C LEU A 261 15.30 24.15 1.11
N GLY A 262 16.39 24.70 1.70
CA GLY A 262 16.39 25.33 3.00
C GLY A 262 16.80 24.44 4.17
N PHE A 263 17.34 23.26 3.90
CA PHE A 263 18.00 22.46 4.94
C PHE A 263 19.32 23.12 5.37
N PHE A 264 19.76 22.84 6.60
CA PHE A 264 21.01 23.37 7.16
C PHE A 264 22.19 22.43 6.87
#